data_2e8e4b473ab22e4e94ed82f78e430be1
#
_entry.id   2e8e4b473ab22e4e94ed82f78e430be1
#
_cell.length_a   1.000
_cell.length_b   1.000
_cell.length_c   1.000
_cell.angle_alpha   90.00
_cell.angle_beta   90.00
_cell.angle_gamma   90.00
#
_symmetry.space_group_name_H-M   'P 1'
#
loop_
_entity.id
_entity.type
_entity.pdbx_description
1 polymer ?
#
loop_
_entity_poly.entity_id
_entity_poly.type
_entity_poly.pdbx_seq_one_letter_code
_entity_poly.pdbx_strand_id
1 'polypeptide(L)' 'MQTAETGSVATDETGRLIASNKVEGTAVFNRQGERLGSVYNFMVDKRSGQVEYAVMSFGGFLGMG' A
#
# COMPACT_ATOMS: atom_id res chain seq x y z
N MET A 1 18.22 5.25 -9.63
CA MET A 1 17.07 5.50 -8.86
C MET A 1 16.57 6.91 -8.99
N GLN A 2 15.30 7.05 -9.03
CA GLN A 2 14.69 8.34 -9.20
C GLN A 2 14.86 9.20 -7.96
N THR A 3 15.29 10.41 -8.16
CA THR A 3 15.38 11.35 -7.07
C THR A 3 14.12 12.18 -7.05
N ALA A 4 13.52 12.25 -5.89
CA ALA A 4 12.30 13.03 -5.75
C ALA A 4 12.61 14.48 -6.01
N GLU A 5 11.79 15.09 -6.79
CA GLU A 5 11.89 16.49 -7.05
C GLU A 5 11.25 17.25 -5.91
N THR A 6 11.88 18.32 -5.54
CA THR A 6 11.34 19.14 -4.48
C THR A 6 10.03 19.74 -4.93
N GLY A 7 9.02 19.52 -4.14
CA GLY A 7 7.71 20.11 -4.39
C GLY A 7 6.93 19.46 -5.49
N SER A 8 7.60 18.75 -6.33
CA SER A 8 6.92 18.12 -7.44
C SER A 8 7.49 16.74 -7.60
N VAL A 9 6.92 15.83 -6.89
CA VAL A 9 7.39 14.46 -6.94
C VAL A 9 6.88 13.83 -8.20
N ALA A 10 7.81 13.41 -9.02
CA ALA A 10 7.43 12.73 -10.23
C ALA A 10 6.76 11.43 -9.88
N THR A 11 5.62 11.22 -10.46
CA THR A 11 4.94 9.96 -10.32
C THR A 11 5.21 9.16 -11.57
N ASP A 12 6.03 8.17 -11.42
CA ASP A 12 6.45 7.38 -12.56
C ASP A 12 5.71 6.07 -12.55
N GLU A 13 4.42 6.17 -12.64
CA GLU A 13 3.57 4.99 -12.64
C GLU A 13 3.45 4.44 -14.04
N THR A 14 3.71 3.17 -14.14
CA THR A 14 3.62 2.45 -15.41
C THR A 14 2.85 1.18 -15.15
N GLY A 15 2.91 0.26 -16.10
CA GLY A 15 2.32 -1.05 -15.89
C GLY A 15 2.98 -1.83 -14.77
N ARG A 16 4.19 -1.42 -14.36
CA ARG A 16 4.93 -2.12 -13.33
C ARG A 16 5.03 -1.37 -12.02
N LEU A 17 4.92 -0.07 -12.08
CA LEU A 17 5.17 0.77 -10.91
C LEU A 17 3.91 1.48 -10.50
N ILE A 18 3.72 1.57 -9.21
CA ILE A 18 2.58 2.27 -8.65
C ILE A 18 3.02 2.98 -7.39
N ALA A 19 2.52 4.16 -7.19
CA ALA A 19 2.88 4.93 -6.00
C ALA A 19 2.27 4.26 -4.76
N SER A 20 3.04 4.24 -3.67
CA SER A 20 2.61 3.55 -2.45
C SER A 20 1.33 4.13 -1.89
N ASN A 21 1.13 5.44 -2.03
CA ASN A 21 -0.07 6.04 -1.47
C ASN A 21 -1.33 5.63 -2.21
N LYS A 22 -1.20 5.03 -3.38
CA LYS A 22 -2.35 4.49 -4.09
C LYS A 22 -2.67 3.08 -3.66
N VAL A 23 -1.71 2.41 -3.06
CA VAL A 23 -1.94 1.06 -2.56
C VAL A 23 -2.42 1.11 -1.12
N GLU A 24 -1.93 2.07 -0.36
CA GLU A 24 -2.38 2.26 1.01
C GLU A 24 -3.86 2.61 1.00
N GLY A 25 -4.59 2.01 1.90
CA GLY A 25 -6.02 2.20 1.98
C GLY A 25 -6.82 1.28 1.09
N THR A 26 -6.15 0.51 0.25
CA THR A 26 -6.84 -0.42 -0.63
C THR A 26 -7.52 -1.51 0.18
N ALA A 27 -8.75 -1.79 -0.15
CA ALA A 27 -9.51 -2.81 0.54
C ALA A 27 -8.96 -4.19 0.21
N VAL A 28 -8.97 -5.05 1.21
CA VAL A 28 -8.51 -6.42 1.06
C VAL A 28 -9.67 -7.35 1.32
N PHE A 29 -9.85 -8.30 0.42
CA PHE A 29 -10.96 -9.23 0.49
C PHE A 29 -10.43 -10.65 0.53
N ASN A 30 -11.23 -11.53 1.10
CA ASN A 30 -10.90 -12.94 1.04
C ASN A 30 -11.51 -13.54 -0.23
N ARG A 31 -11.39 -14.85 -0.36
CA ARG A 31 -11.88 -15.51 -1.56
C ARG A 31 -13.39 -15.45 -1.69
N GLN A 32 -14.07 -15.35 -0.57
CA GLN A 32 -15.52 -15.31 -0.57
C GLN A 32 -16.04 -13.91 -0.85
N GLY A 33 -15.14 -12.96 -1.02
CA GLY A 33 -15.55 -11.60 -1.29
C GLY A 33 -15.83 -10.79 -0.05
N GLU A 34 -15.52 -11.33 1.11
CA GLU A 34 -15.71 -10.60 2.35
C GLU A 34 -14.53 -9.66 2.58
N ARG A 35 -14.82 -8.45 2.97
CA ARG A 35 -13.78 -7.50 3.23
C ARG A 35 -13.10 -7.79 4.55
N LEU A 36 -11.80 -7.91 4.53
CA LEU A 36 -11.01 -8.19 5.72
C LEU A 36 -10.47 -6.93 6.36
N GLY A 37 -10.22 -5.93 5.55
CA GLY A 37 -9.64 -4.70 6.05
C GLY A 37 -9.06 -3.92 4.90
N SER A 38 -8.04 -3.15 5.19
CA SER A 38 -7.37 -2.38 4.16
C SER A 38 -5.88 -2.37 4.41
N VAL A 39 -5.15 -2.03 3.38
CA VAL A 39 -3.70 -1.91 3.49
C VAL A 39 -3.40 -0.63 4.25
N TYR A 40 -2.68 -0.76 5.34
CA TYR A 40 -2.30 0.39 6.14
C TYR A 40 -1.02 1.01 5.61
N ASN A 41 0.03 0.22 5.54
CA ASN A 41 1.27 0.67 4.94
C ASN A 41 2.12 -0.55 4.59
N PHE A 42 3.35 -0.28 4.20
CA PHE A 42 4.30 -1.32 3.83
C PHE A 42 5.54 -1.21 4.66
N MET A 43 6.16 -2.34 4.91
CA MET A 43 7.47 -2.37 5.52
C MET A 43 8.48 -2.58 4.40
N VAL A 44 9.38 -1.65 4.29
CA VAL A 44 10.33 -1.62 3.19
C VAL A 44 11.73 -1.86 3.73
N ASP A 45 12.46 -2.71 3.06
CA ASP A 45 13.85 -2.94 3.41
C ASP A 45 14.66 -1.70 3.06
N LYS A 46 15.29 -1.12 4.05
CA LYS A 46 16.02 0.12 3.86
C LYS A 46 17.18 -0.02 2.89
N ARG A 47 17.74 -1.20 2.80
CA ARG A 47 18.90 -1.41 1.95
C ARG A 47 18.52 -1.63 0.51
N SER A 48 17.58 -2.52 0.28
CA SER A 48 17.24 -2.91 -1.07
C SER A 48 16.14 -2.05 -1.66
N GLY A 49 15.34 -1.43 -0.79
CA GLY A 49 14.19 -0.70 -1.26
C GLY A 49 13.03 -1.59 -1.63
N GLN A 50 13.12 -2.86 -1.29
CA GLN A 50 12.06 -3.79 -1.63
C GLN A 50 11.01 -3.84 -0.56
N VAL A 51 9.78 -4.01 -0.97
CA VAL A 51 8.66 -4.19 -0.05
C VAL A 51 8.75 -5.60 0.50
N GLU A 52 8.81 -5.69 1.83
CA GLU A 52 8.90 -6.98 2.49
C GLU A 52 7.52 -7.53 2.80
N TYR A 53 6.65 -6.69 3.32
CA TYR A 53 5.27 -7.11 3.60
C TYR A 53 4.40 -5.88 3.79
N ALA A 54 3.12 -6.12 3.69
CA ALA A 54 2.13 -5.08 3.90
C ALA A 54 1.54 -5.25 5.29
N VAL A 55 1.29 -4.12 5.94
CA VAL A 55 0.61 -4.12 7.22
C VAL A 55 -0.84 -3.81 6.94
N MET A 56 -1.71 -4.63 7.46
CA MET A 56 -3.13 -4.47 7.24
C MET A 56 -3.81 -3.88 8.46
N SER A 57 -4.80 -3.07 8.18
CA SER A 57 -5.68 -2.55 9.21
C SER A 57 -6.97 -3.35 9.14
N PHE A 58 -7.30 -4.00 10.24
CA PHE A 58 -8.56 -4.71 10.35
C PHE A 58 -9.53 -3.90 11.16
N GLY A 59 -10.78 -4.22 11.03
CA GLY A 59 -11.75 -3.62 11.91
C GLY A 59 -12.74 -2.77 11.15
N GLY A 60 -13.66 -2.21 11.85
CA GLY A 60 -14.69 -1.40 11.25
C GLY A 60 -15.72 -2.22 10.51
N PHE A 61 -15.25 -3.07 9.65
CA PHE A 61 -16.16 -3.85 8.83
C PHE A 61 -16.87 -4.95 9.60
N LEU A 62 -16.32 -5.32 10.73
CA LEU A 62 -16.97 -6.32 11.57
C LEU A 62 -17.90 -5.71 12.59
N GLY A 63 -18.09 -4.43 12.51
CA GLY A 63 -18.96 -3.75 13.43
C GLY A 63 -18.36 -3.50 14.78
N MET A 64 -17.13 -3.83 14.94
CA MET A 64 -16.46 -3.60 16.20
C MET A 64 -15.27 -2.71 16.03
N GLY A 65 -15.20 -2.20 14.89
CA GLY A 65 -14.07 -1.34 14.56
C GLY A 65 -14.09 -0.12 15.36
#